data_4899764fc3a4c7549041dc541d0c0fe8
#
_entry.id   4899764fc3a4c7549041dc541d0c0fe8
#
_cell.length_a   1.000
_cell.length_b   1.000
_cell.length_c   1.000
_cell.angle_alpha   90.00
_cell.angle_beta   90.00
_cell.angle_gamma   90.00
#
_symmetry.space_group_name_H-M   'P 1'
#
loop_
_entity.id
_entity.type
_entity.pdbx_description
1 polymer ?
#
loop_
_entity_poly.entity_id
_entity_poly.type
_entity_poly.pdbx_seq_one_letter_code
_entity_poly.pdbx_strand_id
1 'polypeptide(L)'
;HCGIEIHNWKNDFDEDILNKRIEKFTSDIIDIRGMHQSENCYLVIGEILSGIIHNNLRLQNNMDLMEQFKYVSELISAMLIRLANHFNHIYVYTTPGNHSRISPKKEEALDGENMDILLPFYLKARMQNVKNITICDNTIEPEIAMFNIRGNNVFAAHGHKDSPSNVVQNFTMMFNIKPDIVLLGHRHTNAMETVYDTKVIQSGCVSGSDAYAMSIRKTNKPEQTVSVIGDNGLICLYDIQLD
;
A
#
# COMPACT_ATOMS: atom_id res chain seq x y z
N HIS A 1 4.82 -7.38 -2.05
CA HIS A 1 5.77 -8.54 -2.03
C HIS A 1 5.92 -9.21 -3.40
N CYS A 2 6.15 -8.42 -4.46
CA CYS A 2 6.46 -8.94 -5.80
C CYS A 2 7.75 -9.76 -5.76
N GLY A 3 7.79 -10.85 -6.52
CA GLY A 3 8.97 -11.71 -6.71
C GLY A 3 9.07 -12.92 -5.79
N ILE A 4 8.20 -13.07 -4.80
CA ILE A 4 8.13 -14.28 -3.99
C ILE A 4 7.22 -15.32 -4.68
N GLU A 5 7.64 -16.58 -4.66
CA GLU A 5 6.78 -17.72 -4.98
C GLU A 5 6.30 -18.39 -3.69
N ILE A 6 5.00 -18.62 -3.59
CA ILE A 6 4.37 -19.29 -2.45
C ILE A 6 3.57 -20.49 -2.98
N HIS A 7 3.94 -21.68 -2.51
CA HIS A 7 3.19 -22.90 -2.77
C HIS A 7 3.02 -23.65 -1.45
N ASN A 8 1.88 -23.48 -0.81
CA ASN A 8 1.58 -24.20 0.42
C ASN A 8 0.09 -24.60 0.47
N TRP A 9 -0.32 -25.38 1.45
CA TRP A 9 -1.69 -25.89 1.57
C TRP A 9 -2.75 -24.78 1.76
N LYS A 10 -2.36 -23.57 2.05
CA LYS A 10 -3.27 -22.43 2.36
C LYS A 10 -3.25 -21.37 1.28
N ASN A 11 -2.17 -21.21 0.53
CA ASN A 11 -1.98 -20.12 -0.41
C ASN A 11 -1.02 -20.49 -1.53
N ASP A 12 -1.39 -20.10 -2.74
CA ASP A 12 -0.52 -20.06 -3.91
C ASP A 12 -0.30 -18.60 -4.31
N PHE A 13 0.94 -18.28 -4.71
CA PHE A 13 1.29 -16.96 -5.20
C PHE A 13 2.50 -17.00 -6.11
N ASP A 14 2.36 -16.40 -7.26
CA ASP A 14 3.35 -16.18 -8.31
C ASP A 14 2.99 -14.90 -9.08
N GLU A 15 3.66 -14.60 -10.18
CA GLU A 15 3.40 -13.43 -11.01
C GLU A 15 2.01 -13.45 -11.66
N ASP A 16 1.55 -14.62 -12.10
CA ASP A 16 0.23 -14.76 -12.73
C ASP A 16 -0.89 -14.52 -11.73
N ILE A 17 -0.72 -15.01 -10.51
CA ILE A 17 -1.66 -14.79 -9.41
C ILE A 17 -1.61 -13.32 -8.96
N LEU A 18 -0.42 -12.72 -8.87
CA LEU A 18 -0.26 -11.29 -8.60
C LEU A 18 -1.04 -10.45 -9.61
N ASN A 19 -0.88 -10.71 -10.91
CA ASN A 19 -1.61 -10.02 -11.97
C ASN A 19 -3.13 -10.16 -11.78
N LYS A 20 -3.63 -11.38 -11.59
CA LYS A 20 -5.06 -11.63 -11.38
C LYS A 20 -5.61 -10.88 -10.16
N ARG A 21 -4.88 -10.87 -9.04
CA ARG A 21 -5.29 -10.17 -7.81
C ARG A 21 -5.31 -8.64 -8.00
N ILE A 22 -4.33 -8.07 -8.70
CA ILE A 22 -4.32 -6.64 -9.03
C ILE A 22 -5.44 -6.28 -10.02
N GLU A 23 -5.71 -7.11 -11.00
CA GLU A 23 -6.83 -6.92 -11.93
C GLU A 23 -8.18 -6.98 -11.21
N LYS A 24 -8.37 -7.96 -10.30
CA LYS A 24 -9.56 -8.05 -9.45
C LYS A 24 -9.72 -6.80 -8.59
N PHE A 25 -8.66 -6.43 -7.85
CA PHE A 25 -8.69 -5.24 -6.99
C PHE A 25 -9.04 -3.97 -7.79
N THR A 26 -8.45 -3.81 -8.98
CA THR A 26 -8.75 -2.69 -9.87
C THR A 26 -10.22 -2.68 -10.28
N SER A 27 -10.79 -3.84 -10.59
CA SER A 27 -12.21 -3.97 -10.94
C SER A 27 -13.11 -3.63 -9.75
N ASP A 28 -12.79 -4.13 -8.56
CA ASP A 28 -13.55 -3.84 -7.33
C ASP A 28 -13.54 -2.33 -7.01
N ILE A 29 -12.40 -1.64 -7.20
CA ILE A 29 -12.32 -0.17 -7.05
C ILE A 29 -13.26 0.53 -8.03
N ILE A 30 -13.29 0.09 -9.30
CA ILE A 30 -14.17 0.68 -10.33
C ILE A 30 -15.64 0.46 -9.97
N ASP A 31 -16.01 -0.72 -9.50
CA ASP A 31 -17.37 -1.05 -9.10
C ASP A 31 -17.82 -0.22 -7.88
N ILE A 32 -16.96 -0.11 -6.86
CA ILE A 32 -17.19 0.74 -5.68
C ILE A 32 -17.34 2.20 -6.08
N ARG A 33 -16.48 2.68 -6.98
CA ARG A 33 -16.60 4.03 -7.58
C ARG A 33 -17.97 4.23 -8.21
N GLY A 34 -18.46 3.25 -8.96
CA GLY A 34 -19.78 3.30 -9.60
C GLY A 34 -20.91 3.36 -8.59
N MET A 35 -20.85 2.54 -7.52
CA MET A 35 -21.86 2.53 -6.45
C MET A 35 -21.93 3.85 -5.69
N HIS A 36 -20.80 4.49 -5.41
CA HIS A 36 -20.73 5.74 -4.64
C HIS A 36 -20.64 6.99 -5.51
N GLN A 37 -20.55 6.86 -6.83
CA GLN A 37 -20.35 7.94 -7.79
C GLN A 37 -19.14 8.82 -7.40
N SER A 38 -18.08 8.17 -6.91
CA SER A 38 -16.86 8.87 -6.46
C SER A 38 -16.14 9.49 -7.65
N GLU A 39 -15.80 10.76 -7.55
CA GLU A 39 -15.13 11.49 -8.63
C GLU A 39 -13.63 11.26 -8.65
N ASN A 40 -13.01 11.23 -7.48
CA ASN A 40 -11.55 11.16 -7.34
C ASN A 40 -11.13 9.87 -6.61
N CYS A 41 -9.92 9.42 -6.92
CA CYS A 41 -9.27 8.31 -6.25
C CYS A 41 -7.98 8.80 -5.56
N TYR A 42 -7.78 8.40 -4.32
CA TYR A 42 -6.55 8.59 -3.56
C TYR A 42 -5.94 7.22 -3.32
N LEU A 43 -4.84 6.93 -3.98
CA LEU A 43 -4.17 5.63 -3.88
C LEU A 43 -2.90 5.78 -3.04
N VAL A 44 -2.79 4.99 -1.98
CA VAL A 44 -1.58 4.89 -1.16
C VAL A 44 -0.91 3.55 -1.47
N ILE A 45 0.34 3.60 -1.89
CA ILE A 45 1.12 2.42 -2.30
C ILE A 45 2.33 2.30 -1.38
N GLY A 46 2.51 1.13 -0.78
CA GLY A 46 3.67 0.84 0.05
C GLY A 46 4.08 -0.61 -0.04
N GLU A 47 5.37 -0.87 0.25
CA GLU A 47 5.98 -2.19 0.31
C GLU A 47 5.69 -3.07 -0.90
N ILE A 48 6.16 -2.62 -2.05
CA ILE A 48 5.86 -3.29 -3.33
C ILE A 48 6.72 -4.54 -3.56
N LEU A 49 7.87 -4.67 -2.90
CA LEU A 49 8.85 -5.73 -3.12
C LEU A 49 8.83 -6.78 -2.01
N SER A 50 9.12 -8.01 -2.35
CA SER A 50 9.53 -9.06 -1.40
C SER A 50 10.90 -8.71 -0.79
N GLY A 51 11.76 -8.10 -1.58
CA GLY A 51 13.05 -7.58 -1.15
C GLY A 51 14.09 -8.66 -0.84
N ILE A 52 15.11 -8.25 -0.10
CA ILE A 52 16.29 -9.09 0.21
C ILE A 52 16.62 -9.17 1.70
N ILE A 53 15.81 -8.56 2.56
CA ILE A 53 16.14 -8.38 3.99
C ILE A 53 16.05 -9.67 4.81
N HIS A 54 15.26 -10.64 4.36
CA HIS A 54 15.13 -11.94 5.00
C HIS A 54 15.71 -13.03 4.09
N ASN A 55 16.67 -13.81 4.59
CA ASN A 55 17.30 -14.88 3.83
C ASN A 55 16.27 -15.89 3.29
N ASN A 56 15.24 -16.22 4.04
CA ASN A 56 14.21 -17.16 3.61
C ASN A 56 13.43 -16.61 2.42
N LEU A 57 13.04 -15.34 2.44
CA LEU A 57 12.37 -14.71 1.31
C LEU A 57 13.28 -14.64 0.09
N ARG A 58 14.54 -14.24 0.29
CA ARG A 58 15.51 -14.17 -0.80
C ARG A 58 15.72 -15.50 -1.52
N LEU A 59 15.67 -16.63 -0.79
CA LEU A 59 15.78 -17.96 -1.37
C LEU A 59 14.49 -18.43 -2.07
N GLN A 60 13.36 -17.85 -1.73
CA GLN A 60 12.05 -18.13 -2.33
C GLN A 60 11.69 -17.17 -3.46
N ASN A 61 12.46 -16.09 -3.64
CA ASN A 61 12.26 -15.18 -4.74
C ASN A 61 12.72 -15.81 -6.06
N ASN A 62 11.88 -15.74 -7.07
CA ASN A 62 12.21 -16.11 -8.45
C ASN A 62 12.74 -14.93 -9.28
N MET A 63 12.69 -13.70 -8.73
CA MET A 63 13.21 -12.48 -9.32
C MET A 63 14.27 -11.85 -8.42
N ASP A 64 15.31 -11.29 -9.01
CA ASP A 64 16.19 -10.39 -8.27
C ASP A 64 15.52 -9.06 -7.93
N LEU A 65 16.16 -8.25 -7.06
CA LEU A 65 15.58 -7.01 -6.57
C LEU A 65 15.21 -6.00 -7.69
N MET A 66 16.03 -5.95 -8.75
CA MET A 66 15.80 -5.04 -9.88
C MET A 66 14.68 -5.55 -10.79
N GLU A 67 14.58 -6.85 -10.96
CA GLU A 67 13.50 -7.49 -11.69
C GLU A 67 12.16 -7.30 -10.97
N GLN A 68 12.12 -7.50 -9.65
CA GLN A 68 10.94 -7.21 -8.83
C GLN A 68 10.45 -5.78 -9.04
N PHE A 69 11.36 -4.80 -8.96
CA PHE A 69 11.01 -3.39 -9.13
C PHE A 69 10.47 -3.09 -10.52
N LYS A 70 11.14 -3.56 -11.57
CA LYS A 70 10.68 -3.36 -12.96
C LYS A 70 9.29 -3.95 -13.17
N TYR A 71 9.09 -5.18 -12.73
CA TYR A 71 7.83 -5.88 -12.94
C TYR A 71 6.67 -5.19 -12.23
N VAL A 72 6.79 -4.94 -10.93
CA VAL A 72 5.70 -4.37 -10.14
C VAL A 72 5.40 -2.91 -10.50
N SER A 73 6.42 -2.11 -10.87
CA SER A 73 6.20 -0.72 -11.28
C SER A 73 5.44 -0.62 -12.61
N GLU A 74 5.66 -1.53 -13.56
CA GLU A 74 4.84 -1.63 -14.78
C GLU A 74 3.41 -2.12 -14.47
N LEU A 75 3.26 -3.09 -13.57
CA LEU A 75 1.94 -3.57 -13.15
C LEU A 75 1.11 -2.46 -12.49
N ILE A 76 1.72 -1.69 -11.59
CA ILE A 76 1.09 -0.51 -10.97
C ILE A 76 0.74 0.54 -12.03
N SER A 77 1.62 0.76 -13.00
CA SER A 77 1.37 1.70 -14.10
C SER A 77 0.14 1.29 -14.93
N ALA A 78 0.01 0.01 -15.25
CA ALA A 78 -1.15 -0.53 -15.96
C ALA A 78 -2.45 -0.36 -15.16
N MET A 79 -2.42 -0.64 -13.85
CA MET A 79 -3.53 -0.39 -12.93
C MET A 79 -3.96 1.09 -12.94
N LEU A 80 -3.00 2.02 -12.80
CA LEU A 80 -3.26 3.45 -12.78
C LEU A 80 -3.89 3.94 -14.10
N ILE A 81 -3.39 3.48 -15.24
CA ILE A 81 -3.95 3.81 -16.55
C ILE A 81 -5.40 3.31 -16.67
N ARG A 82 -5.67 2.10 -16.20
CA ARG A 82 -7.03 1.55 -16.19
C ARG A 82 -7.97 2.37 -15.30
N LEU A 83 -7.55 2.71 -14.09
CA LEU A 83 -8.32 3.55 -13.17
C LEU A 83 -8.55 4.96 -13.72
N ALA A 84 -7.58 5.54 -14.43
CA ALA A 84 -7.69 6.88 -15.03
C ALA A 84 -8.83 7.02 -16.04
N ASN A 85 -9.29 5.91 -16.64
CA ASN A 85 -10.45 5.92 -17.53
C ASN A 85 -11.80 6.04 -16.79
N HIS A 86 -11.79 5.90 -15.45
CA HIS A 86 -13.01 5.86 -14.63
C HIS A 86 -13.11 7.01 -13.63
N PHE A 87 -11.99 7.60 -13.21
CA PHE A 87 -11.96 8.71 -12.25
C PHE A 87 -11.67 10.04 -12.93
N ASN A 88 -12.25 11.13 -12.41
CA ASN A 88 -11.94 12.48 -12.85
C ASN A 88 -10.47 12.81 -12.55
N HIS A 89 -9.99 12.41 -11.37
CA HIS A 89 -8.58 12.55 -10.98
C HIS A 89 -8.13 11.44 -10.03
N ILE A 90 -6.86 11.05 -10.15
CA ILE A 90 -6.19 10.09 -9.27
C ILE A 90 -4.98 10.76 -8.63
N TYR A 91 -4.93 10.75 -7.31
CA TYR A 91 -3.80 11.19 -6.50
C TYR A 91 -3.07 9.96 -5.97
N VAL A 92 -1.78 9.84 -6.25
CA VAL A 92 -0.98 8.69 -5.85
C VAL A 92 0.06 9.12 -4.83
N TYR A 93 0.04 8.50 -3.68
CA TYR A 93 1.02 8.66 -2.60
C TYR A 93 1.78 7.36 -2.40
N THR A 94 3.03 7.46 -1.95
CA THR A 94 3.85 6.28 -1.63
C THR A 94 4.31 6.34 -0.17
N THR A 95 4.31 5.17 0.48
CA THR A 95 4.78 5.01 1.86
C THR A 95 5.81 3.88 1.89
N PRO A 96 7.11 4.21 1.89
CA PRO A 96 8.17 3.20 1.83
C PRO A 96 8.06 2.16 2.95
N GLY A 97 8.15 0.89 2.58
CA GLY A 97 8.10 -0.23 3.51
C GLY A 97 9.48 -0.69 3.96
N ASN A 98 9.53 -1.64 4.88
CA ASN A 98 10.78 -2.14 5.42
C ASN A 98 11.46 -3.22 4.54
N HIS A 99 10.69 -3.95 3.71
CA HIS A 99 11.25 -4.99 2.83
C HIS A 99 12.04 -4.43 1.65
N SER A 100 11.73 -3.22 1.21
CA SER A 100 12.35 -2.59 0.06
C SER A 100 13.71 -1.93 0.35
N ARG A 101 14.20 -1.95 1.60
CA ARG A 101 15.55 -1.46 1.92
C ARG A 101 16.61 -2.34 1.25
N ILE A 102 17.70 -1.71 0.78
CA ILE A 102 18.76 -2.41 0.05
C ILE A 102 19.81 -3.08 0.97
N SER A 103 19.85 -2.71 2.26
CA SER A 103 20.69 -3.41 3.26
C SER A 103 19.87 -4.45 4.02
N PRO A 104 20.30 -5.73 4.03
CA PRO A 104 19.64 -6.77 4.84
C PRO A 104 19.74 -6.50 6.34
N LYS A 105 20.82 -5.89 6.81
CA LYS A 105 21.01 -5.57 8.22
C LYS A 105 20.41 -4.20 8.53
N LYS A 106 19.47 -4.17 9.48
CA LYS A 106 18.77 -2.95 9.86
C LYS A 106 19.71 -1.85 10.38
N GLU A 107 20.74 -2.25 11.12
CA GLU A 107 21.72 -1.35 11.74
C GLU A 107 22.66 -0.70 10.71
N GLU A 108 22.76 -1.28 9.53
CA GLU A 108 23.60 -0.78 8.42
C GLU A 108 22.76 -0.07 7.34
N ALA A 109 21.42 -0.07 7.48
CA ALA A 109 20.54 0.53 6.51
C ALA A 109 20.41 2.05 6.72
N LEU A 110 20.58 2.81 5.65
CA LEU A 110 20.21 4.22 5.61
C LEU A 110 18.74 4.36 5.18
N ASP A 111 17.98 5.22 5.81
CA ASP A 111 16.55 5.40 5.53
C ASP A 111 16.28 5.75 4.05
N GLY A 112 17.19 6.51 3.42
CA GLY A 112 17.12 6.84 2.00
C GLY A 112 17.49 5.71 1.04
N GLU A 113 18.07 4.60 1.52
CA GLU A 113 18.45 3.44 0.72
C GLU A 113 17.32 2.40 0.67
N ASN A 114 16.22 2.79 0.05
CA ASN A 114 14.99 2.01 -0.05
C ASN A 114 14.44 2.07 -1.49
N MET A 115 14.20 0.93 -2.10
CA MET A 115 13.74 0.82 -3.48
C MET A 115 12.35 1.43 -3.71
N ASP A 116 11.48 1.44 -2.68
CA ASP A 116 10.16 2.07 -2.81
C ASP A 116 10.24 3.58 -3.09
N ILE A 117 11.33 4.23 -2.69
CA ILE A 117 11.57 5.66 -2.96
C ILE A 117 11.74 5.94 -4.47
N LEU A 118 12.14 4.95 -5.25
CA LEU A 118 12.23 5.08 -6.70
C LEU A 118 10.86 5.02 -7.40
N LEU A 119 9.85 4.46 -6.75
CA LEU A 119 8.52 4.29 -7.36
C LEU A 119 7.89 5.62 -7.78
N PRO A 120 7.80 6.67 -6.94
CA PRO A 120 7.23 7.95 -7.38
C PRO A 120 8.02 8.60 -8.52
N PHE A 121 9.35 8.48 -8.53
CA PHE A 121 10.16 8.95 -9.65
C PHE A 121 9.80 8.22 -10.96
N TYR A 122 9.74 6.89 -10.90
CA TYR A 122 9.36 6.07 -12.05
C TYR A 122 7.95 6.40 -12.54
N LEU A 123 6.98 6.47 -11.63
CA LEU A 123 5.58 6.76 -11.98
C LEU A 123 5.41 8.18 -12.56
N LYS A 124 6.12 9.19 -12.06
CA LYS A 124 6.12 10.54 -12.66
C LYS A 124 6.56 10.50 -14.12
N ALA A 125 7.65 9.80 -14.41
CA ALA A 125 8.15 9.65 -15.77
C ALA A 125 7.16 8.84 -16.65
N ARG A 126 6.59 7.76 -16.11
CA ARG A 126 5.71 6.85 -16.84
C ARG A 126 4.33 7.47 -17.13
N MET A 127 3.81 8.29 -16.20
CA MET A 127 2.49 8.92 -16.28
C MET A 127 2.51 10.35 -16.82
N GLN A 128 3.65 10.89 -17.29
CA GLN A 128 3.80 12.28 -17.72
C GLN A 128 2.77 12.78 -18.73
N ASN A 129 2.21 11.88 -19.55
CA ASN A 129 1.22 12.18 -20.57
C ASN A 129 -0.23 11.87 -20.13
N VAL A 130 -0.46 11.39 -18.91
CA VAL A 130 -1.78 11.08 -18.37
C VAL A 130 -2.25 12.24 -17.47
N LYS A 131 -3.11 13.09 -18.01
CA LYS A 131 -3.44 14.40 -17.42
C LYS A 131 -4.20 14.33 -16.08
N ASN A 132 -4.91 13.24 -15.83
CA ASN A 132 -5.72 13.05 -14.64
C ASN A 132 -5.08 12.13 -13.60
N ILE A 133 -3.76 11.99 -13.64
CA ILE A 133 -2.98 11.32 -12.58
C ILE A 133 -1.96 12.32 -12.04
N THR A 134 -1.92 12.46 -10.72
CA THR A 134 -0.89 13.22 -10.01
C THR A 134 -0.14 12.29 -9.06
N ILE A 135 1.16 12.16 -9.27
CA ILE A 135 2.04 11.46 -8.33
C ILE A 135 2.51 12.50 -7.31
N CYS A 136 2.05 12.35 -6.07
CA CYS A 136 2.25 13.30 -4.99
C CYS A 136 3.55 13.01 -4.23
N ASP A 137 4.23 14.07 -3.78
CA ASP A 137 5.40 13.98 -2.93
C ASP A 137 5.02 14.08 -1.45
N ASN A 138 5.68 13.30 -0.61
CA ASN A 138 5.63 13.46 0.83
C ASN A 138 6.60 14.60 1.20
N THR A 139 6.07 15.79 1.47
CA THR A 139 6.89 17.00 1.57
C THR A 139 7.42 17.27 2.99
N ILE A 140 6.80 16.67 4.02
CA ILE A 140 7.15 16.91 5.43
C ILE A 140 8.00 15.75 5.96
N GLU A 141 7.53 14.53 5.78
CA GLU A 141 8.20 13.31 6.21
C GLU A 141 8.17 12.30 5.06
N PRO A 142 9.32 11.81 4.54
CA PRO A 142 9.35 10.95 3.36
C PRO A 142 8.55 9.64 3.49
N GLU A 143 8.43 9.10 4.70
CA GLU A 143 7.74 7.84 4.97
C GLU A 143 6.24 8.01 5.28
N ILE A 144 5.76 9.26 5.43
CA ILE A 144 4.38 9.55 5.84
C ILE A 144 3.72 10.45 4.80
N ALA A 145 2.70 9.95 4.15
CA ALA A 145 1.85 10.74 3.28
C ALA A 145 0.81 11.49 4.11
N MET A 146 0.68 12.79 3.87
CA MET A 146 -0.29 13.67 4.54
C MET A 146 -1.09 14.42 3.48
N PHE A 147 -2.40 14.25 3.47
CA PHE A 147 -3.28 14.87 2.49
C PHE A 147 -4.67 15.12 3.07
N ASN A 148 -5.47 15.89 2.34
CA ASN A 148 -6.84 16.20 2.75
C ASN A 148 -7.84 15.66 1.74
N ILE A 149 -8.86 14.97 2.23
CA ILE A 149 -9.99 14.51 1.43
C ILE A 149 -11.26 15.16 1.98
N ARG A 150 -11.88 16.09 1.24
CA ARG A 150 -13.15 16.73 1.59
C ARG A 150 -13.17 17.31 3.02
N GLY A 151 -12.08 17.91 3.44
CA GLY A 151 -11.93 18.49 4.78
C GLY A 151 -11.35 17.54 5.84
N ASN A 152 -11.23 16.26 5.57
CA ASN A 152 -10.67 15.31 6.51
C ASN A 152 -9.15 15.16 6.30
N ASN A 153 -8.37 15.25 7.37
CA ASN A 153 -6.93 15.04 7.36
C ASN A 153 -6.64 13.53 7.33
N VAL A 154 -6.03 13.07 6.26
CA VAL A 154 -5.67 11.66 6.07
C VAL A 154 -4.16 11.53 6.13
N PHE A 155 -3.69 10.68 7.03
CA PHE A 155 -2.28 10.35 7.15
C PHE A 155 -2.08 8.88 6.79
N ALA A 156 -1.01 8.58 6.08
CA ALA A 156 -0.71 7.21 5.70
C ALA A 156 0.78 6.91 5.91
N ALA A 157 1.06 5.72 6.42
CA ALA A 157 2.40 5.20 6.60
C ALA A 157 2.41 3.70 6.37
N HIS A 158 3.59 3.11 6.11
CA HIS A 158 3.67 1.65 6.00
C HIS A 158 3.28 0.95 7.32
N GLY A 159 3.63 1.50 8.46
CA GLY A 159 3.19 0.99 9.77
C GLY A 159 4.19 0.08 10.49
N HIS A 160 5.41 -0.12 9.95
CA HIS A 160 6.43 -0.95 10.61
C HIS A 160 7.08 -0.24 11.83
N LYS A 161 6.95 1.08 11.93
CA LYS A 161 7.39 1.91 13.07
C LYS A 161 6.24 2.25 14.03
N ASP A 162 5.00 1.92 13.66
CA ASP A 162 3.80 2.36 14.36
C ASP A 162 2.94 1.19 14.83
N SER A 163 2.18 1.42 15.90
CA SER A 163 1.06 0.56 16.27
C SER A 163 -0.26 1.29 16.10
N PRO A 164 -1.34 0.61 15.71
CA PRO A 164 -2.64 1.24 15.57
C PRO A 164 -3.09 2.03 16.81
N SER A 165 -2.79 1.51 18.00
CA SER A 165 -3.13 2.14 19.29
C SER A 165 -2.37 3.46 19.56
N ASN A 166 -1.16 3.63 19.01
CA ASN A 166 -0.28 4.77 19.34
C ASN A 166 -0.12 5.76 18.18
N VAL A 167 -0.39 5.34 16.94
CA VAL A 167 -0.10 6.12 15.74
C VAL A 167 -0.78 7.49 15.74
N VAL A 168 -2.03 7.56 16.22
CA VAL A 168 -2.78 8.82 16.27
C VAL A 168 -2.11 9.84 17.20
N GLN A 169 -1.68 9.39 18.38
CA GLN A 169 -0.97 10.22 19.32
C GLN A 169 0.40 10.64 18.75
N ASN A 170 1.16 9.69 18.22
CA ASN A 170 2.48 9.94 17.64
C ASN A 170 2.41 11.00 16.55
N PHE A 171 1.52 10.82 15.56
CA PHE A 171 1.38 11.75 14.44
C PHE A 171 0.86 13.13 14.89
N THR A 172 -0.09 13.15 15.84
CA THR A 172 -0.56 14.44 16.39
C THR A 172 0.57 15.21 17.07
N MET A 173 1.42 14.53 17.83
CA MET A 173 2.56 15.17 18.50
C MET A 173 3.68 15.57 17.54
N MET A 174 3.95 14.75 16.50
CA MET A 174 4.98 15.06 15.50
C MET A 174 4.60 16.26 14.62
N PHE A 175 3.36 16.32 14.18
CA PHE A 175 2.94 17.27 13.14
C PHE A 175 2.06 18.42 13.68
N ASN A 176 1.67 18.38 14.96
CA ASN A 176 0.71 19.31 15.56
C ASN A 176 -0.63 19.39 14.80
N ILE A 177 -0.99 18.30 14.13
CA ILE A 177 -2.25 18.13 13.40
C ILE A 177 -2.81 16.77 13.78
N LYS A 178 -4.05 16.74 14.28
CA LYS A 178 -4.76 15.48 14.53
C LYS A 178 -5.29 14.91 13.21
N PRO A 179 -4.96 13.67 12.84
CA PRO A 179 -5.59 13.03 11.69
C PRO A 179 -7.05 12.66 12.01
N ASP A 180 -7.92 12.70 10.99
CA ASP A 180 -9.27 12.15 11.04
C ASP A 180 -9.24 10.67 10.62
N ILE A 181 -8.33 10.33 9.72
CA ILE A 181 -8.13 8.96 9.22
C ILE A 181 -6.63 8.67 9.15
N VAL A 182 -6.22 7.49 9.60
CA VAL A 182 -4.87 6.94 9.44
C VAL A 182 -4.95 5.65 8.64
N LEU A 183 -4.12 5.54 7.60
CA LEU A 183 -4.00 4.35 6.76
C LEU A 183 -2.66 3.67 7.04
N LEU A 184 -2.69 2.37 7.36
CA LEU A 184 -1.51 1.55 7.67
C LEU A 184 -1.51 0.27 6.86
N GLY A 185 -0.33 -0.26 6.57
CA GLY A 185 -0.08 -1.60 6.05
C GLY A 185 0.65 -2.49 7.06
N HIS A 186 1.71 -3.19 6.62
CA HIS A 186 2.68 -3.98 7.39
C HIS A 186 2.13 -5.23 8.10
N ARG A 187 0.92 -5.19 8.61
CA ARG A 187 0.37 -6.28 9.43
C ARG A 187 -0.29 -7.39 8.64
N HIS A 188 -0.36 -7.23 7.33
CA HIS A 188 -0.90 -8.18 6.34
C HIS A 188 -2.35 -8.61 6.61
N THR A 189 -3.13 -7.78 7.30
CA THR A 189 -4.53 -8.05 7.61
C THR A 189 -5.37 -6.78 7.52
N ASN A 190 -6.58 -6.90 6.97
CA ASN A 190 -7.56 -5.83 6.99
C ASN A 190 -8.11 -5.67 8.40
N ALA A 191 -8.09 -4.45 8.90
CA ALA A 191 -8.65 -4.12 10.20
C ALA A 191 -9.02 -2.64 10.28
N MET A 192 -9.92 -2.31 11.19
CA MET A 192 -10.23 -0.92 11.54
C MET A 192 -10.48 -0.80 13.04
N GLU A 193 -9.93 0.24 13.63
CA GLU A 193 -10.25 0.65 14.99
C GLU A 193 -10.46 2.17 15.07
N THR A 194 -11.05 2.63 16.16
CA THR A 194 -11.22 4.07 16.43
C THR A 194 -10.38 4.45 17.64
N VAL A 195 -9.45 5.36 17.45
CA VAL A 195 -8.52 5.86 18.47
C VAL A 195 -8.66 7.37 18.56
N TYR A 196 -9.12 7.93 19.69
CA TYR A 196 -9.35 9.37 19.88
C TYR A 196 -10.16 10.01 18.73
N ASP A 197 -11.29 9.37 18.35
CA ASP A 197 -12.16 9.76 17.22
C ASP A 197 -11.54 9.62 15.83
N THR A 198 -10.27 9.25 15.71
CA THR A 198 -9.60 8.97 14.45
C THR A 198 -9.88 7.53 14.00
N LYS A 199 -10.19 7.32 12.74
CA LYS A 199 -10.29 6.00 12.13
C LYS A 199 -8.92 5.51 11.73
N VAL A 200 -8.44 4.45 12.36
CA VAL A 200 -7.18 3.78 11.99
C VAL A 200 -7.52 2.53 11.18
N ILE A 201 -7.18 2.56 9.91
CA ILE A 201 -7.51 1.52 8.92
C ILE A 201 -6.22 0.82 8.52
N GLN A 202 -6.20 -0.50 8.61
CA GLN A 202 -5.12 -1.35 8.14
C GLN A 202 -5.52 -2.04 6.85
N SER A 203 -4.61 -2.12 5.90
CA SER A 203 -4.77 -2.89 4.67
C SER A 203 -3.88 -4.12 4.71
N GLY A 204 -4.41 -5.25 4.27
CA GLY A 204 -3.72 -6.52 4.19
C GLY A 204 -2.68 -6.57 3.08
N CYS A 205 -2.25 -7.76 2.69
CA CYS A 205 -1.28 -7.91 1.63
C CYS A 205 -1.83 -8.71 0.44
N VAL A 206 -1.36 -8.37 -0.76
CA VAL A 206 -1.78 -9.02 -2.00
C VAL A 206 -1.22 -10.44 -2.12
N SER A 207 -0.06 -10.72 -1.55
CA SER A 207 0.57 -12.04 -1.62
C SER A 207 -0.11 -13.11 -0.76
N GLY A 208 -0.81 -12.71 0.32
CA GLY A 208 -1.36 -13.66 1.30
C GLY A 208 -0.29 -14.25 2.22
N SER A 209 -0.58 -15.43 2.81
CA SER A 209 0.28 -16.06 3.82
C SER A 209 1.45 -16.82 3.20
N ASP A 210 2.65 -16.41 3.53
CA ASP A 210 3.91 -17.09 3.21
C ASP A 210 4.35 -18.09 4.31
N ALA A 211 5.50 -18.71 4.13
CA ALA A 211 6.07 -19.65 5.08
C ALA A 211 6.41 -18.98 6.44
N TYR A 212 6.82 -17.71 6.42
CA TYR A 212 7.11 -16.97 7.65
C TYR A 212 5.83 -16.71 8.45
N ALA A 213 4.77 -16.20 7.81
CA ALA A 213 3.47 -15.98 8.43
C ALA A 213 2.92 -17.28 9.06
N MET A 214 3.08 -18.40 8.37
CA MET A 214 2.69 -19.72 8.89
C MET A 214 3.51 -20.11 10.12
N SER A 215 4.83 -19.88 10.11
CA SER A 215 5.72 -20.25 11.22
C SER A 215 5.38 -19.51 12.50
N ILE A 216 4.94 -18.26 12.41
CA ILE A 216 4.52 -17.42 13.55
C ILE A 216 3.01 -17.50 13.83
N ARG A 217 2.27 -18.36 13.10
CA ARG A 217 0.82 -18.57 13.23
C ARG A 217 -0.03 -17.30 13.01
N LYS A 218 0.41 -16.40 12.14
CA LYS A 218 -0.28 -15.16 11.76
C LYS A 218 -0.65 -15.20 10.28
N THR A 219 -1.55 -16.13 9.92
CA THR A 219 -1.97 -16.34 8.54
C THR A 219 -3.23 -15.55 8.23
N ASN A 220 -3.26 -14.89 7.06
CA ASN A 220 -4.42 -14.21 6.51
C ASN A 220 -4.62 -14.58 5.05
N LYS A 221 -5.82 -14.29 4.55
CA LYS A 221 -6.11 -14.33 3.12
C LYS A 221 -5.44 -13.14 2.43
N PRO A 222 -5.22 -13.21 1.12
CA PRO A 222 -4.84 -12.03 0.33
C PRO A 222 -6.02 -11.06 0.30
N GLU A 223 -5.79 -9.85 0.78
CA GLU A 223 -6.87 -8.87 0.97
C GLU A 223 -6.33 -7.44 0.93
N GLN A 224 -7.21 -6.50 0.57
CA GLN A 224 -6.95 -5.06 0.57
C GLN A 224 -8.18 -4.29 1.08
N THR A 225 -8.00 -3.04 1.45
CA THR A 225 -9.11 -2.17 1.86
C THR A 225 -9.39 -1.08 0.83
N VAL A 226 -10.67 -0.72 0.68
CA VAL A 226 -11.10 0.48 -0.04
C VAL A 226 -12.00 1.31 0.87
N SER A 227 -11.62 2.57 1.09
CA SER A 227 -12.37 3.51 1.94
C SER A 227 -13.11 4.53 1.09
N VAL A 228 -14.38 4.76 1.39
CA VAL A 228 -15.16 5.85 0.80
C VAL A 228 -15.28 6.95 1.85
N ILE A 229 -14.81 8.16 1.51
CA ILE A 229 -14.71 9.29 2.42
C ILE A 229 -15.61 10.43 1.92
N GLY A 230 -16.47 10.93 2.78
CA GLY A 230 -17.33 12.08 2.54
C GLY A 230 -16.91 13.30 3.36
N ASP A 231 -17.76 14.34 3.35
CA ASP A 231 -17.50 15.60 4.07
C ASP A 231 -17.41 15.41 5.61
N ASN A 232 -18.07 14.39 6.13
CA ASN A 232 -18.15 14.11 7.56
C ASN A 232 -17.32 12.86 7.97
N GLY A 233 -16.28 12.49 7.21
CA GLY A 233 -15.40 11.37 7.50
C GLY A 233 -15.68 10.12 6.68
N LEU A 234 -15.32 8.97 7.23
CA LEU A 234 -15.47 7.67 6.60
C LEU A 234 -16.96 7.30 6.44
N ILE A 235 -17.39 7.10 5.20
CA ILE A 235 -18.75 6.64 4.89
C ILE A 235 -18.81 5.11 4.91
N CYS A 236 -17.84 4.47 4.24
CA CYS A 236 -17.82 3.03 4.02
C CYS A 236 -16.40 2.50 3.98
N LEU A 237 -16.17 1.33 4.53
CA LEU A 237 -14.93 0.56 4.40
C LEU A 237 -15.26 -0.78 3.77
N TYR A 238 -14.62 -1.09 2.66
CA TYR A 238 -14.73 -2.36 1.98
C TYR A 238 -13.53 -3.25 2.34
N ASP A 239 -13.84 -4.46 2.74
CA ASP A 239 -12.90 -5.56 2.93
C ASP A 239 -12.86 -6.37 1.62
N ILE A 240 -11.82 -6.17 0.82
CA ILE A 240 -11.69 -6.79 -0.50
C ILE A 240 -10.85 -8.05 -0.39
N GLN A 241 -11.48 -9.19 -0.56
CA GLN A 241 -10.80 -10.49 -0.68
C GLN A 241 -10.31 -10.69 -2.12
N LEU A 242 -9.05 -11.09 -2.29
CA LEU A 242 -8.40 -11.15 -3.61
C LEU A 242 -8.32 -12.55 -4.21
N ASP A 243 -8.80 -13.57 -3.50
CA ASP A 243 -8.93 -14.95 -4.03
C ASP A 243 -10.22 -15.13 -4.82
#